data_e9a887051b319f3ab827282015933230
#
_entry.id   e9a887051b319f3ab827282015933230
#
_cell.length_a   1.000
_cell.length_b   1.000
_cell.length_c   1.000
_cell.angle_alpha   90.00
_cell.angle_beta   90.00
_cell.angle_gamma   90.00
#
_symmetry.space_group_name_H-M   'P 1'
#
loop_
_entity.id
_entity.type
_entity.pdbx_description
1 polymer ?
#
loop_
_entity_poly.entity_id
_entity_poly.type
_entity_poly.pdbx_seq_one_letter_code
_entity_poly.pdbx_strand_id
1 'polypeptide(L)'
;VGAALLLSLFVGARPLYATGSVDTVQQSAVAQKRILTGTVIDASTNEPLVGVNIKVKGETSGTITDVDGKFNISVTSKSQLEISYIGYKPLVLMVGDLGVMTIKMESDNEVLDEVVVIGEGTQKKVSITGAITTAKGVDFKVPSSSFTSALAGKLAGVVSMTTSGEPGSSSQFYIRGINTFGGVATPLILLDGVEITADDLNRIPAETIESFSVLKDASATAIYGNRGANGVMLVTTNKGSENTKAKVSVSLEASYFTPTNRVEFVDGPNFMRYYNEAQAARLDGDVTPFYSDEQIAYTEQGINPYVYPNVDWFDLMYRSGNMNQRANVNVQGGGSRVTYYMSLQANHDTGLMEAPKNYVYDNNINNWSYSFQNNIGYKLTNTTMLDLRIMAQIGSKHGPGNSTGDIFQRVMRANPVSYPAYFPEQPNDENIIRFGSQLVGKGEMAVNPYEYMLSNYKEQQYH
;
A
#
# COMPACT_ATOMS: atom_id res chain seq x y z
N VAL A 1 -22.53 -4.45 19.03
CA VAL A 1 -23.59 -5.28 18.45
C VAL A 1 -23.22 -5.48 16.99
N GLY A 2 -22.54 -6.61 16.71
CA GLY A 2 -22.06 -6.97 15.37
C GLY A 2 -23.14 -7.75 14.61
N ALA A 3 -23.45 -7.33 13.42
CA ALA A 3 -24.23 -8.10 12.46
C ALA A 3 -23.25 -8.76 11.47
N ALA A 4 -23.07 -10.07 11.61
CA ALA A 4 -22.37 -10.90 10.64
C ALA A 4 -23.33 -11.25 9.50
N LEU A 5 -23.03 -10.80 8.30
CA LEU A 5 -23.75 -11.20 7.09
C LEU A 5 -22.98 -12.35 6.43
N LEU A 6 -23.45 -13.58 6.65
CA LEU A 6 -23.00 -14.78 5.94
C LEU A 6 -23.72 -14.84 4.60
N LEU A 7 -23.01 -14.68 3.50
CA LEU A 7 -23.52 -14.92 2.16
C LEU A 7 -23.23 -16.38 1.77
N SER A 8 -24.23 -17.24 1.88
CA SER A 8 -24.19 -18.63 1.43
C SER A 8 -24.48 -18.69 -0.07
N LEU A 9 -23.49 -19.05 -0.88
CA LEU A 9 -23.69 -19.41 -2.29
C LEU A 9 -24.16 -20.88 -2.37
N PHE A 10 -25.44 -21.06 -2.69
CA PHE A 10 -26.01 -22.35 -3.09
C PHE A 10 -25.69 -22.59 -4.59
N VAL A 11 -24.84 -23.57 -4.86
CA VAL A 11 -24.67 -24.12 -6.20
C VAL A 11 -25.66 -25.29 -6.34
N GLY A 12 -26.76 -25.03 -7.04
CA GLY A 12 -27.73 -26.08 -7.39
C GLY A 12 -27.30 -26.81 -8.65
N ALA A 13 -26.85 -28.05 -8.53
CA ALA A 13 -26.67 -28.97 -9.65
C ALA A 13 -28.03 -29.49 -10.11
N ARG A 14 -28.38 -29.30 -11.39
CA ARG A 14 -29.51 -29.95 -12.05
C ARG A 14 -28.99 -31.10 -12.89
N PRO A 15 -29.65 -32.26 -12.87
CA PRO A 15 -29.27 -33.37 -13.75
C PRO A 15 -29.75 -33.14 -15.20
N LEU A 16 -28.84 -33.37 -16.14
CA LEU A 16 -29.15 -33.42 -17.56
C LEU A 16 -29.83 -34.78 -17.91
N TYR A 17 -31.04 -34.71 -18.40
CA TYR A 17 -31.64 -35.82 -19.15
C TYR A 17 -31.27 -35.67 -20.62
N ALA A 18 -30.63 -36.70 -21.14
CA ALA A 18 -30.36 -36.83 -22.56
C ALA A 18 -31.64 -37.38 -23.28
N THR A 19 -32.20 -36.56 -24.15
CA THR A 19 -33.15 -37.03 -25.18
C THR A 19 -32.48 -36.93 -26.53
N GLY A 20 -32.24 -38.05 -27.13
CA GLY A 20 -31.77 -38.16 -28.51
C GLY A 20 -32.79 -37.62 -29.50
N SER A 21 -32.34 -36.85 -30.46
CA SER A 21 -33.11 -36.57 -31.69
C SER A 21 -32.17 -36.58 -32.90
N VAL A 22 -32.58 -37.39 -33.78
CA VAL A 22 -32.27 -37.71 -35.16
C VAL A 22 -31.46 -36.66 -35.95
N ASP A 23 -30.40 -37.15 -36.57
CA ASP A 23 -29.56 -36.49 -37.57
C ASP A 23 -30.38 -35.86 -38.71
N THR A 24 -30.31 -34.53 -38.79
CA THR A 24 -30.50 -33.83 -40.05
C THR A 24 -29.11 -33.36 -40.50
N VAL A 25 -28.60 -34.04 -41.53
CA VAL A 25 -27.36 -33.64 -42.22
C VAL A 25 -27.63 -32.29 -42.89
N GLN A 26 -27.31 -31.22 -42.20
CA GLN A 26 -27.14 -29.89 -42.80
C GLN A 26 -25.79 -29.87 -43.51
N GLN A 27 -25.84 -29.93 -44.82
CA GLN A 27 -24.74 -29.67 -45.72
C GLN A 27 -24.20 -28.27 -45.40
N SER A 28 -23.13 -28.19 -44.60
CA SER A 28 -22.37 -26.96 -44.40
C SER A 28 -21.78 -26.54 -45.73
N ALA A 29 -22.32 -25.47 -46.32
CA ALA A 29 -21.69 -24.81 -47.45
C ALA A 29 -20.24 -24.43 -47.00
N VAL A 30 -19.26 -25.11 -47.57
CA VAL A 30 -17.84 -24.81 -47.39
C VAL A 30 -17.64 -23.37 -47.85
N ALA A 31 -17.47 -22.44 -46.91
CA ALA A 31 -17.22 -21.05 -47.24
C ALA A 31 -15.91 -20.97 -48.04
N GLN A 32 -16.04 -20.61 -49.32
CA GLN A 32 -14.95 -20.59 -50.28
C GLN A 32 -13.91 -19.55 -49.83
N LYS A 33 -12.70 -20.00 -49.45
CA LYS A 33 -11.58 -19.09 -49.11
C LYS A 33 -11.14 -18.35 -50.36
N ARG A 34 -10.96 -17.04 -50.23
CA ARG A 34 -10.47 -16.18 -51.29
C ARG A 34 -9.27 -15.35 -50.78
N ILE A 35 -8.46 -14.86 -51.68
CA ILE A 35 -7.34 -13.97 -51.33
C ILE A 35 -7.90 -12.56 -51.26
N LEU A 36 -7.77 -11.93 -50.11
CA LEU A 36 -7.98 -10.51 -49.88
C LEU A 36 -6.63 -9.81 -50.00
N THR A 37 -6.56 -8.78 -50.84
CA THR A 37 -5.40 -7.89 -50.94
C THR A 37 -5.75 -6.52 -50.42
N GLY A 38 -4.77 -5.80 -49.86
CA GLY A 38 -5.02 -4.45 -49.36
C GLY A 38 -3.76 -3.70 -49.04
N THR A 39 -3.94 -2.46 -48.60
CA THR A 39 -2.85 -1.59 -48.16
C THR A 39 -3.22 -1.01 -46.82
N VAL A 40 -2.27 -0.99 -45.86
CA VAL A 40 -2.42 -0.34 -44.57
C VAL A 40 -1.64 1.00 -44.59
N ILE A 41 -2.33 2.07 -44.23
CA ILE A 41 -1.77 3.41 -44.21
C ILE A 41 -2.03 4.11 -42.88
N ASP A 42 -1.21 5.06 -42.53
CA ASP A 42 -1.44 5.99 -41.41
C ASP A 42 -2.63 6.90 -41.71
N ALA A 43 -3.54 7.06 -40.74
CA ALA A 43 -4.76 7.85 -40.93
C ALA A 43 -4.48 9.37 -41.07
N SER A 44 -3.38 9.86 -40.49
CA SER A 44 -3.02 11.27 -40.46
C SER A 44 -2.09 11.67 -41.61
N THR A 45 -1.08 10.87 -41.93
CA THR A 45 -0.07 11.16 -42.96
C THR A 45 -0.37 10.55 -44.32
N ASN A 46 -1.26 9.52 -44.36
CA ASN A 46 -1.53 8.63 -45.50
C ASN A 46 -0.28 7.89 -46.04
N GLU A 47 0.77 7.79 -45.23
CA GLU A 47 1.96 7.00 -45.56
C GLU A 47 1.72 5.49 -45.33
N PRO A 48 2.32 4.61 -46.16
CA PRO A 48 2.18 3.16 -45.98
C PRO A 48 2.87 2.68 -44.70
N LEU A 49 2.23 1.80 -43.98
CA LEU A 49 2.76 1.22 -42.74
C LEU A 49 3.36 -0.16 -43.02
N VAL A 50 4.66 -0.29 -42.78
CA VAL A 50 5.47 -1.50 -42.99
C VAL A 50 5.46 -2.38 -41.75
N GLY A 51 5.25 -3.71 -41.90
CA GLY A 51 5.35 -4.65 -40.78
C GLY A 51 4.10 -4.70 -39.89
N VAL A 52 2.96 -4.21 -40.33
CA VAL A 52 1.69 -4.31 -39.62
C VAL A 52 1.25 -5.76 -39.57
N ASN A 53 0.94 -6.26 -38.39
CA ASN A 53 0.46 -7.62 -38.19
C ASN A 53 -1.04 -7.70 -38.45
N ILE A 54 -1.47 -8.60 -39.36
CA ILE A 54 -2.87 -8.83 -39.76
C ILE A 54 -3.18 -10.29 -39.53
N LYS A 55 -4.13 -10.56 -38.65
CA LYS A 55 -4.53 -11.92 -38.24
C LYS A 55 -6.00 -12.15 -38.42
N VAL A 56 -6.39 -13.37 -38.84
CA VAL A 56 -7.80 -13.75 -38.87
C VAL A 56 -8.22 -14.19 -37.48
N LYS A 57 -9.23 -13.51 -36.94
CA LYS A 57 -9.73 -13.78 -35.57
C LYS A 57 -10.26 -15.22 -35.48
N GLY A 58 -9.70 -15.97 -34.53
CA GLY A 58 -10.08 -17.39 -34.32
C GLY A 58 -9.36 -18.40 -35.22
N GLU A 59 -8.44 -17.95 -36.10
CA GLU A 59 -7.60 -18.83 -36.92
C GLU A 59 -6.11 -18.57 -36.62
N THR A 60 -5.25 -19.52 -36.96
CA THR A 60 -3.79 -19.37 -36.88
C THR A 60 -3.18 -18.64 -38.08
N SER A 61 -4.01 -18.33 -39.11
CA SER A 61 -3.57 -17.66 -40.32
C SER A 61 -3.40 -16.15 -40.10
N GLY A 62 -2.25 -15.60 -40.51
CA GLY A 62 -1.93 -14.21 -40.45
C GLY A 62 -0.89 -13.82 -41.49
N THR A 63 -0.71 -12.51 -41.72
CA THR A 63 0.27 -11.94 -42.64
C THR A 63 0.80 -10.63 -42.07
N ILE A 64 1.89 -10.12 -42.62
CA ILE A 64 2.45 -8.79 -42.31
C ILE A 64 2.50 -7.93 -43.59
N THR A 65 2.42 -6.61 -43.43
CA THR A 65 2.53 -5.69 -44.58
C THR A 65 3.98 -5.59 -45.05
N ASP A 66 4.14 -5.43 -46.39
CA ASP A 66 5.43 -5.19 -47.04
C ASP A 66 5.88 -3.72 -46.97
N VAL A 67 6.97 -3.38 -47.68
CA VAL A 67 7.54 -2.04 -47.72
C VAL A 67 6.62 -0.97 -48.30
N ASP A 68 5.63 -1.36 -49.10
CA ASP A 68 4.57 -0.50 -49.67
C ASP A 68 3.31 -0.52 -48.80
N GLY A 69 3.34 -1.11 -47.60
CA GLY A 69 2.16 -1.30 -46.75
C GLY A 69 1.14 -2.30 -47.28
N LYS A 70 1.46 -3.10 -48.32
CA LYS A 70 0.55 -4.01 -48.95
C LYS A 70 0.53 -5.36 -48.24
N PHE A 71 -0.62 -6.02 -48.22
CA PHE A 71 -0.78 -7.36 -47.65
C PHE A 71 -1.66 -8.23 -48.55
N ASN A 72 -1.51 -9.55 -48.40
CA ASN A 72 -2.42 -10.56 -48.95
C ASN A 72 -2.70 -11.61 -47.88
N ILE A 73 -3.97 -11.99 -47.74
CA ILE A 73 -4.40 -12.95 -46.71
C ILE A 73 -5.60 -13.77 -47.25
N SER A 74 -5.61 -15.07 -46.93
CA SER A 74 -6.70 -15.96 -47.34
C SER A 74 -7.83 -15.90 -46.30
N VAL A 75 -9.02 -15.48 -46.73
CA VAL A 75 -10.17 -15.20 -45.85
C VAL A 75 -11.47 -15.69 -46.47
N THR A 76 -12.50 -15.78 -45.64
CA THR A 76 -13.89 -15.96 -46.06
C THR A 76 -14.66 -14.64 -45.93
N SER A 77 -15.82 -14.52 -46.56
CA SER A 77 -16.65 -13.30 -46.45
C SER A 77 -17.12 -12.98 -45.02
N LYS A 78 -17.10 -13.97 -44.12
CA LYS A 78 -17.47 -13.80 -42.69
C LYS A 78 -16.28 -13.63 -41.76
N SER A 79 -15.04 -13.64 -42.29
CA SER A 79 -13.82 -13.48 -41.46
C SER A 79 -13.72 -12.08 -40.87
N GLN A 80 -13.23 -12.00 -39.61
CA GLN A 80 -12.82 -10.77 -38.96
C GLN A 80 -11.29 -10.69 -38.99
N LEU A 81 -10.74 -9.54 -39.37
CA LEU A 81 -9.30 -9.27 -39.31
C LEU A 81 -9.01 -8.49 -38.03
N GLU A 82 -8.04 -8.97 -37.27
CA GLU A 82 -7.40 -8.23 -36.17
C GLU A 82 -6.09 -7.66 -36.69
N ILE A 83 -5.98 -6.32 -36.67
CA ILE A 83 -4.84 -5.57 -37.18
C ILE A 83 -4.16 -4.89 -36.02
N SER A 84 -2.87 -5.13 -35.84
CA SER A 84 -2.08 -4.54 -34.78
C SER A 84 -0.72 -4.08 -35.26
N TYR A 85 -0.30 -2.91 -34.78
CA TYR A 85 1.01 -2.34 -35.07
C TYR A 85 1.51 -1.55 -33.86
N ILE A 86 2.82 -1.57 -33.60
CA ILE A 86 3.42 -0.87 -32.47
C ILE A 86 3.21 0.63 -32.62
N GLY A 87 2.61 1.28 -31.60
CA GLY A 87 2.30 2.72 -31.63
C GLY A 87 0.99 3.09 -32.33
N TYR A 88 0.14 2.11 -32.67
CA TYR A 88 -1.17 2.32 -33.29
C TYR A 88 -2.28 1.59 -32.54
N LYS A 89 -3.49 2.14 -32.58
CA LYS A 89 -4.67 1.51 -31.96
C LYS A 89 -5.00 0.21 -32.70
N PRO A 90 -5.18 -0.91 -31.99
CA PRO A 90 -5.59 -2.17 -32.61
C PRO A 90 -6.98 -2.01 -33.26
N LEU A 91 -7.15 -2.54 -34.44
CA LEU A 91 -8.37 -2.42 -35.24
C LEU A 91 -8.93 -3.81 -35.56
N VAL A 92 -10.25 -3.97 -35.44
CA VAL A 92 -10.96 -5.19 -35.84
C VAL A 92 -11.95 -4.85 -36.96
N LEU A 93 -11.78 -5.46 -38.12
CA LEU A 93 -12.62 -5.22 -39.31
C LEU A 93 -13.27 -6.51 -39.82
N MET A 94 -14.49 -6.39 -40.29
CA MET A 94 -15.14 -7.47 -41.05
C MET A 94 -14.78 -7.38 -42.55
N VAL A 95 -14.42 -8.51 -43.14
CA VAL A 95 -13.93 -8.54 -44.53
C VAL A 95 -15.04 -8.26 -45.53
N GLY A 96 -16.27 -8.72 -45.28
CA GLY A 96 -17.38 -8.60 -46.25
C GLY A 96 -17.04 -9.20 -47.61
N ASP A 97 -17.62 -8.67 -48.70
CA ASP A 97 -17.41 -9.15 -50.08
C ASP A 97 -16.33 -8.38 -50.85
N LEU A 98 -15.51 -7.56 -50.18
CA LEU A 98 -14.47 -6.76 -50.81
C LEU A 98 -13.26 -7.61 -51.21
N GLY A 99 -12.78 -7.46 -52.44
CA GLY A 99 -11.55 -8.09 -52.92
C GLY A 99 -10.28 -7.29 -52.65
N VAL A 100 -10.42 -5.97 -52.50
CA VAL A 100 -9.31 -5.05 -52.17
C VAL A 100 -9.78 -4.13 -51.05
N MET A 101 -8.92 -3.89 -50.07
CA MET A 101 -9.24 -3.06 -48.88
C MET A 101 -8.10 -2.12 -48.55
N THR A 102 -8.40 -0.83 -48.32
CA THR A 102 -7.47 0.12 -47.73
C THR A 102 -7.81 0.30 -46.24
N ILE A 103 -6.87 0.02 -45.37
CA ILE A 103 -7.02 0.10 -43.92
C ILE A 103 -6.27 1.33 -43.41
N LYS A 104 -6.98 2.22 -42.71
CA LYS A 104 -6.39 3.37 -42.04
C LYS A 104 -6.23 3.06 -40.56
N MET A 105 -4.99 3.12 -40.08
CA MET A 105 -4.69 2.96 -38.65
C MET A 105 -4.45 4.34 -38.01
N GLU A 106 -5.09 4.57 -36.87
CA GLU A 106 -4.85 5.74 -36.05
C GLU A 106 -3.68 5.47 -35.12
N SER A 107 -2.72 6.42 -35.07
CA SER A 107 -1.63 6.32 -34.08
C SER A 107 -2.19 6.36 -32.67
N ASP A 108 -1.66 5.49 -31.79
CA ASP A 108 -2.01 5.45 -30.39
C ASP A 108 -1.18 6.48 -29.64
N ASN A 109 -1.62 7.75 -29.74
CA ASN A 109 -0.93 8.87 -29.12
C ASN A 109 -1.07 8.88 -27.58
N GLU A 110 -1.80 7.91 -26.98
CA GLU A 110 -1.88 7.83 -25.52
C GLU A 110 -0.53 7.47 -24.86
N VAL A 111 0.43 6.96 -25.61
CA VAL A 111 1.75 6.59 -25.07
C VAL A 111 2.74 7.78 -25.06
N LEU A 112 2.44 8.89 -25.73
CA LEU A 112 3.41 9.99 -25.92
C LEU A 112 3.10 11.29 -25.19
N ASP A 113 1.95 11.44 -24.57
CA ASP A 113 1.60 12.64 -23.80
C ASP A 113 1.63 12.39 -22.28
N GLU A 114 2.72 11.76 -21.77
CA GLU A 114 2.96 11.78 -20.33
C GLU A 114 3.28 13.23 -19.94
N VAL A 115 2.25 13.90 -19.43
CA VAL A 115 2.33 15.29 -18.99
C VAL A 115 2.78 15.28 -17.53
N VAL A 116 3.83 16.00 -17.23
CA VAL A 116 4.36 16.16 -15.88
C VAL A 116 3.91 17.51 -15.34
N VAL A 117 3.36 17.51 -14.13
CA VAL A 117 3.03 18.75 -13.42
C VAL A 117 4.35 19.39 -12.97
N ILE A 118 4.60 20.62 -13.41
CA ILE A 118 5.76 21.42 -13.01
C ILE A 118 5.25 22.76 -12.51
N GLY A 119 5.42 23.01 -11.22
CA GLY A 119 5.03 24.27 -10.63
C GLY A 119 3.55 24.60 -10.85
N GLU A 120 3.25 25.69 -11.52
CA GLU A 120 1.88 26.12 -11.81
C GLU A 120 1.33 25.59 -13.15
N GLY A 121 2.08 24.72 -13.84
CA GLY A 121 1.69 24.25 -15.17
C GLY A 121 1.99 22.79 -15.43
N THR A 122 1.54 22.31 -16.57
CA THR A 122 1.84 20.97 -17.08
C THR A 122 2.75 21.09 -18.30
N GLN A 123 3.84 20.31 -18.34
CA GLN A 123 4.71 20.22 -19.51
C GLN A 123 4.81 18.77 -19.97
N LYS A 124 5.02 18.58 -21.29
CA LYS A 124 5.28 17.24 -21.80
C LYS A 124 6.61 16.74 -21.25
N LYS A 125 6.68 15.50 -20.79
CA LYS A 125 7.88 14.88 -20.21
C LYS A 125 9.11 15.03 -21.10
N VAL A 126 8.91 14.97 -22.42
CA VAL A 126 9.97 15.14 -23.44
C VAL A 126 10.58 16.56 -23.45
N SER A 127 9.83 17.57 -22.98
CA SER A 127 10.28 18.98 -22.97
C SER A 127 10.97 19.40 -21.68
N ILE A 128 11.12 18.48 -20.71
CA ILE A 128 11.67 18.77 -19.39
C ILE A 128 13.16 18.55 -19.41
N THR A 129 13.92 19.61 -19.22
CA THR A 129 15.40 19.59 -19.16
C THR A 129 15.94 19.32 -17.74
N GLY A 130 15.08 19.38 -16.71
CA GLY A 130 15.44 19.14 -15.31
C GLY A 130 15.35 17.66 -14.90
N ALA A 131 16.09 17.24 -13.85
CA ALA A 131 16.01 15.90 -13.30
C ALA A 131 14.70 15.71 -12.49
N ILE A 132 13.64 15.34 -13.20
CA ILE A 132 12.33 15.02 -12.63
C ILE A 132 12.13 13.50 -12.68
N THR A 133 11.69 12.95 -11.55
CA THR A 133 11.24 11.54 -11.48
C THR A 133 9.74 11.53 -11.29
N THR A 134 9.03 10.82 -12.16
CA THR A 134 7.58 10.61 -12.06
C THR A 134 7.28 9.15 -11.82
N ALA A 135 6.24 8.89 -11.02
CA ALA A 135 5.68 7.56 -10.82
C ALA A 135 4.16 7.67 -10.68
N LYS A 136 3.43 6.64 -11.10
CA LYS A 136 1.97 6.60 -11.02
C LYS A 136 1.52 6.17 -9.62
N GLY A 137 0.38 6.66 -9.15
CA GLY A 137 -0.17 6.29 -7.85
C GLY A 137 -0.36 4.78 -7.67
N VAL A 138 -0.76 4.07 -8.72
CA VAL A 138 -0.94 2.60 -8.70
C VAL A 138 0.34 1.83 -8.37
N ASP A 139 1.51 2.38 -8.66
CA ASP A 139 2.81 1.74 -8.37
C ASP A 139 3.11 1.68 -6.86
N PHE A 140 2.41 2.52 -6.06
CA PHE A 140 2.57 2.62 -4.62
C PHE A 140 1.52 1.83 -3.84
N LYS A 141 0.64 1.13 -4.52
CA LYS A 141 -0.33 0.25 -3.86
C LYS A 141 0.41 -0.91 -3.21
N VAL A 142 0.52 -0.86 -1.90
CA VAL A 142 1.11 -1.92 -1.06
C VAL A 142 0.18 -2.17 0.12
N PRO A 143 0.12 -3.39 0.64
CA PRO A 143 -0.67 -3.73 1.82
C PRO A 143 0.01 -3.20 3.10
N SER A 144 0.29 -1.89 3.15
CA SER A 144 0.89 -1.21 4.29
C SER A 144 -0.05 -0.14 4.82
N SER A 145 -0.10 0.01 6.12
CA SER A 145 -0.83 1.09 6.79
C SER A 145 -0.17 2.46 6.61
N SER A 146 1.09 2.47 6.19
CA SER A 146 1.87 3.68 5.97
C SER A 146 2.12 3.86 4.48
N PHE A 147 1.43 4.85 3.87
CA PHE A 147 1.67 5.20 2.47
C PHE A 147 3.10 5.69 2.24
N THR A 148 3.64 6.47 3.17
CA THR A 148 5.00 7.02 3.06
C THR A 148 6.08 5.93 3.08
N SER A 149 5.83 4.79 3.71
CA SER A 149 6.74 3.63 3.66
C SER A 149 6.79 2.99 2.27
N ALA A 150 5.70 3.08 1.49
CA ALA A 150 5.63 2.57 0.12
C ALA A 150 6.47 3.38 -0.87
N LEU A 151 6.92 4.59 -0.52
CA LEU A 151 7.79 5.43 -1.35
C LEU A 151 9.23 4.89 -1.40
N ALA A 152 9.61 4.07 -0.40
CA ALA A 152 10.95 3.51 -0.31
C ALA A 152 11.30 2.66 -1.54
N GLY A 153 12.41 2.99 -2.21
CA GLY A 153 12.92 2.25 -3.38
C GLY A 153 12.13 2.42 -4.67
N LYS A 154 10.97 3.12 -4.66
CA LYS A 154 10.12 3.31 -5.85
C LYS A 154 10.34 4.65 -6.56
N LEU A 155 10.85 5.64 -5.86
CA LEU A 155 11.18 6.96 -6.42
C LEU A 155 12.69 7.13 -6.47
N ALA A 156 13.27 7.18 -7.67
CA ALA A 156 14.71 7.38 -7.84
C ALA A 156 15.16 8.71 -7.22
N GLY A 157 16.14 8.64 -6.30
CA GLY A 157 16.68 9.79 -5.57
C GLY A 157 15.87 10.21 -4.33
N VAL A 158 14.87 9.44 -3.94
CA VAL A 158 14.18 9.58 -2.64
C VAL A 158 14.70 8.50 -1.70
N VAL A 159 15.19 8.90 -0.55
CA VAL A 159 15.59 8.02 0.55
C VAL A 159 14.49 8.06 1.59
N SER A 160 13.87 6.94 1.88
CA SER A 160 12.84 6.81 2.92
C SER A 160 13.40 6.02 4.10
N MET A 161 13.16 6.53 5.30
CA MET A 161 13.55 5.89 6.56
C MET A 161 12.30 5.64 7.40
N THR A 162 11.99 4.37 7.60
CA THR A 162 10.94 3.96 8.53
C THR A 162 11.54 3.81 9.92
N THR A 163 11.16 4.68 10.84
CA THR A 163 11.66 4.71 12.23
C THR A 163 10.79 3.90 13.17
N SER A 164 9.55 3.60 12.79
CA SER A 164 8.60 2.83 13.58
C SER A 164 7.76 1.93 12.67
N GLY A 165 7.45 0.72 13.15
CA GLY A 165 6.46 -0.17 12.55
C GLY A 165 5.05 0.04 13.10
N GLU A 166 4.84 1.05 13.93
CA GLU A 166 3.54 1.35 14.52
C GLU A 166 2.53 1.74 13.44
N PRO A 167 1.32 1.16 13.47
CA PRO A 167 0.27 1.51 12.52
C PRO A 167 -0.04 3.00 12.50
N GLY A 168 -0.09 3.57 11.29
CA GLY A 168 -0.35 5.00 11.07
C GLY A 168 0.84 5.92 11.31
N SER A 169 2.04 5.40 11.65
CA SER A 169 3.24 6.22 11.71
C SER A 169 3.76 6.54 10.31
N SER A 170 4.20 7.78 10.10
CA SER A 170 4.80 8.22 8.84
C SER A 170 6.29 7.85 8.77
N SER A 171 6.76 7.53 7.58
CA SER A 171 8.19 7.41 7.30
C SER A 171 8.77 8.77 6.97
N GLN A 172 9.98 9.03 7.45
CA GLN A 172 10.75 10.20 7.03
C GLN A 172 11.36 9.94 5.66
N PHE A 173 11.32 10.93 4.78
CA PHE A 173 11.94 10.82 3.47
C PHE A 173 12.68 12.10 3.08
N TYR A 174 13.74 11.90 2.31
CA TYR A 174 14.67 12.93 1.89
C TYR A 174 14.93 12.81 0.40
N ILE A 175 15.13 13.94 -0.28
CA ILE A 175 15.50 13.96 -1.69
C ILE A 175 17.02 14.16 -1.76
N ARG A 176 17.73 13.21 -2.42
CA ARG A 176 19.20 13.16 -2.51
C ARG A 176 19.94 13.12 -1.16
N GLY A 177 19.25 12.73 -0.09
CA GLY A 177 19.81 12.64 1.27
C GLY A 177 19.60 13.88 2.13
N ILE A 178 20.25 13.91 3.29
CA ILE A 178 20.15 15.02 4.25
C ILE A 178 21.20 16.08 3.86
N ASN A 179 20.74 17.23 3.39
CA ASN A 179 21.58 18.29 2.85
C ASN A 179 21.73 19.50 3.81
N THR A 180 21.12 19.44 5.00
CA THR A 180 21.11 20.55 5.96
C THR A 180 21.86 20.17 7.24
N PHE A 181 22.60 21.13 7.78
CA PHE A 181 23.27 20.98 9.06
C PHE A 181 22.44 21.74 10.13
N GLY A 182 21.62 20.99 10.89
CA GLY A 182 20.80 21.56 11.97
C GLY A 182 19.49 22.25 11.54
N GLY A 183 19.09 22.13 10.27
CA GLY A 183 17.81 22.64 9.74
C GLY A 183 16.80 21.54 9.40
N VAL A 184 15.62 21.94 8.93
CA VAL A 184 14.59 21.02 8.43
C VAL A 184 15.10 20.40 7.13
N ALA A 185 15.27 19.09 7.10
CA ALA A 185 15.78 18.33 5.94
C ALA A 185 14.68 17.76 5.04
N THR A 186 13.41 17.83 5.48
CA THR A 186 12.27 17.29 4.72
C THR A 186 11.98 18.11 3.47
N PRO A 187 11.61 17.48 2.35
CA PRO A 187 11.21 18.19 1.14
C PRO A 187 9.88 18.91 1.32
N LEU A 188 9.62 19.89 0.48
CA LEU A 188 8.31 20.51 0.35
C LEU A 188 7.35 19.53 -0.35
N ILE A 189 6.19 19.28 0.22
CA ILE A 189 5.16 18.40 -0.35
C ILE A 189 3.97 19.25 -0.77
N LEU A 190 3.57 19.13 -2.01
CA LEU A 190 2.41 19.86 -2.56
C LEU A 190 1.40 18.83 -3.10
N LEU A 191 0.22 18.83 -2.51
CA LEU A 191 -0.94 18.06 -2.98
C LEU A 191 -1.82 18.99 -3.83
N ASP A 192 -1.90 18.72 -5.12
CA ASP A 192 -2.63 19.57 -6.08
C ASP A 192 -2.31 21.07 -5.95
N GLY A 193 -1.07 21.41 -5.60
CA GLY A 193 -0.60 22.78 -5.41
C GLY A 193 -0.71 23.32 -3.97
N VAL A 194 -1.37 22.60 -3.06
CA VAL A 194 -1.48 22.98 -1.65
C VAL A 194 -0.42 22.25 -0.83
N GLU A 195 0.28 22.97 0.04
CA GLU A 195 1.26 22.37 0.93
C GLU A 195 0.63 21.50 2.00
N ILE A 196 1.20 20.30 2.16
CA ILE A 196 0.81 19.32 3.17
C ILE A 196 2.03 18.79 3.92
N THR A 197 1.80 18.18 5.08
CA THR A 197 2.84 17.49 5.84
C THR A 197 3.05 16.06 5.37
N ALA A 198 4.15 15.43 5.80
CA ALA A 198 4.37 13.99 5.56
C ALA A 198 3.30 13.12 6.25
N ASP A 199 2.79 13.57 7.39
CA ASP A 199 1.72 12.88 8.11
C ASP A 199 0.39 12.96 7.35
N ASP A 200 0.09 14.11 6.74
CA ASP A 200 -1.09 14.26 5.88
C ASP A 200 -0.97 13.37 4.65
N LEU A 201 0.20 13.37 4.00
CA LEU A 201 0.48 12.48 2.86
C LEU A 201 0.30 11.00 3.23
N ASN A 202 0.73 10.61 4.43
CA ASN A 202 0.62 9.23 4.91
C ASN A 202 -0.83 8.74 5.02
N ARG A 203 -1.78 9.65 5.22
CA ARG A 203 -3.20 9.35 5.34
C ARG A 203 -3.94 9.30 4.01
N ILE A 204 -3.30 9.79 2.92
CA ILE A 204 -3.91 9.83 1.59
C ILE A 204 -3.91 8.42 0.99
N PRO A 205 -5.07 7.91 0.53
CA PRO A 205 -5.14 6.63 -0.14
C PRO A 205 -4.34 6.61 -1.44
N ALA A 206 -3.50 5.58 -1.65
CA ALA A 206 -2.73 5.43 -2.88
C ALA A 206 -3.62 5.42 -4.14
N GLU A 207 -4.82 4.86 -4.03
CA GLU A 207 -5.81 4.77 -5.09
C GLU A 207 -6.35 6.13 -5.54
N THR A 208 -6.24 7.17 -4.71
CA THR A 208 -6.71 8.53 -5.03
C THR A 208 -5.64 9.37 -5.72
N ILE A 209 -4.41 8.87 -5.77
CA ILE A 209 -3.27 9.57 -6.36
C ILE A 209 -3.09 9.15 -7.81
N GLU A 210 -3.02 10.11 -8.71
CA GLU A 210 -2.73 9.91 -10.12
C GLU A 210 -1.23 9.74 -10.33
N SER A 211 -0.43 10.69 -9.80
CA SER A 211 1.01 10.69 -10.01
C SER A 211 1.79 11.42 -8.92
N PHE A 212 3.05 11.03 -8.80
CA PHE A 212 4.09 11.74 -8.05
C PHE A 212 5.13 12.29 -9.01
N SER A 213 5.53 13.53 -8.79
CA SER A 213 6.65 14.15 -9.49
C SER A 213 7.62 14.73 -8.46
N VAL A 214 8.88 14.30 -8.53
CA VAL A 214 9.93 14.76 -7.61
C VAL A 214 10.87 15.67 -8.34
N LEU A 215 10.88 16.95 -7.96
CA LEU A 215 11.77 17.98 -8.45
C LEU A 215 13.05 17.98 -7.61
N LYS A 216 14.17 17.65 -8.22
CA LYS A 216 15.44 17.44 -7.52
C LYS A 216 16.45 18.55 -7.78
N ASP A 217 16.34 19.22 -8.92
CA ASP A 217 17.30 20.23 -9.35
C ASP A 217 16.88 21.64 -8.96
N ALA A 218 17.86 22.48 -8.64
CA ALA A 218 17.61 23.86 -8.24
C ALA A 218 16.85 24.66 -9.32
N SER A 219 17.06 24.39 -10.60
CA SER A 219 16.31 25.01 -11.69
C SER A 219 14.82 24.67 -11.66
N ALA A 220 14.47 23.42 -11.33
CA ALA A 220 13.09 22.99 -11.23
C ALA A 220 12.41 23.46 -9.93
N THR A 221 13.17 23.64 -8.85
CA THR A 221 12.64 24.06 -7.55
C THR A 221 12.69 25.57 -7.32
N ALA A 222 13.31 26.34 -8.22
CA ALA A 222 13.53 27.80 -8.10
C ALA A 222 12.23 28.60 -7.83
N ILE A 223 11.13 28.20 -8.44
CA ILE A 223 9.81 28.84 -8.25
C ILE A 223 9.28 28.77 -6.81
N TYR A 224 9.78 27.78 -6.04
CA TYR A 224 9.39 27.58 -4.62
C TYR A 224 10.34 28.29 -3.66
N GLY A 225 11.37 29.00 -4.17
CA GLY A 225 12.33 29.76 -3.39
C GLY A 225 13.05 28.90 -2.34
N ASN A 226 13.26 29.44 -1.17
CA ASN A 226 13.96 28.75 -0.07
C ASN A 226 13.25 27.46 0.39
N ARG A 227 11.94 27.38 0.25
CA ARG A 227 11.15 26.18 0.64
C ARG A 227 11.44 24.97 -0.25
N GLY A 228 11.88 25.21 -1.50
CA GLY A 228 12.28 24.18 -2.44
C GLY A 228 13.72 23.68 -2.28
N ALA A 229 14.49 24.20 -1.32
CA ALA A 229 15.93 23.91 -1.17
C ALA A 229 16.24 22.43 -0.95
N ASN A 230 15.36 21.69 -0.24
CA ASN A 230 15.49 20.25 0.00
C ASN A 230 14.77 19.38 -1.07
N GLY A 231 14.39 20.00 -2.19
CA GLY A 231 13.57 19.38 -3.22
C GLY A 231 12.08 19.55 -2.99
N VAL A 232 11.30 19.27 -4.02
CA VAL A 232 9.84 19.41 -3.99
C VAL A 232 9.20 18.11 -4.48
N MET A 233 8.20 17.64 -3.77
CA MET A 233 7.36 16.52 -4.15
C MET A 233 5.97 17.04 -4.55
N LEU A 234 5.61 16.88 -5.82
CA LEU A 234 4.31 17.22 -6.34
C LEU A 234 3.46 15.94 -6.35
N VAL A 235 2.33 15.99 -5.68
CA VAL A 235 1.36 14.91 -5.63
C VAL A 235 0.10 15.37 -6.34
N THR A 236 -0.29 14.65 -7.39
CA THR A 236 -1.50 14.96 -8.16
C THR A 236 -2.55 13.91 -7.88
N THR A 237 -3.76 14.35 -7.60
CA THR A 237 -4.89 13.43 -7.35
C THR A 237 -5.64 13.09 -8.63
N ASN A 238 -6.30 11.92 -8.62
CA ASN A 238 -7.09 11.44 -9.74
C ASN A 238 -8.19 12.43 -10.12
N LYS A 239 -8.40 12.57 -11.42
CA LYS A 239 -9.47 13.37 -12.02
C LYS A 239 -10.38 12.48 -12.85
N GLY A 240 -11.59 12.93 -13.12
CA GLY A 240 -12.45 12.30 -14.10
C GLY A 240 -11.94 12.56 -15.52
N SER A 241 -12.32 11.70 -16.46
CA SER A 241 -11.98 11.84 -17.87
C SER A 241 -13.20 12.29 -18.67
N GLU A 242 -12.99 13.19 -19.64
CA GLU A 242 -14.05 13.69 -20.52
C GLU A 242 -14.64 12.57 -21.38
N ASN A 243 -15.93 12.68 -21.67
CA ASN A 243 -16.66 11.75 -22.53
C ASN A 243 -16.53 10.27 -22.14
N THR A 244 -16.29 9.99 -20.86
CA THR A 244 -16.10 8.65 -20.32
C THR A 244 -17.32 8.23 -19.50
N LYS A 245 -17.82 7.01 -19.74
CA LYS A 245 -18.91 6.43 -18.93
C LYS A 245 -18.44 6.28 -17.49
N ALA A 246 -19.40 6.43 -16.56
CA ALA A 246 -19.14 6.21 -15.14
C ALA A 246 -18.53 4.81 -14.91
N LYS A 247 -17.35 4.77 -14.30
CA LYS A 247 -16.68 3.55 -13.86
C LYS A 247 -16.67 3.52 -12.36
N VAL A 248 -17.25 2.47 -11.78
CA VAL A 248 -17.24 2.20 -10.34
C VAL A 248 -16.20 1.11 -10.09
N SER A 249 -15.33 1.33 -9.12
CA SER A 249 -14.36 0.33 -8.67
C SER A 249 -14.53 0.15 -7.16
N VAL A 250 -14.55 -1.12 -6.74
CA VAL A 250 -14.62 -1.50 -5.32
C VAL A 250 -13.44 -2.41 -5.02
N SER A 251 -12.70 -2.11 -3.98
CA SER A 251 -11.64 -2.98 -3.47
C SER A 251 -11.83 -3.24 -1.98
N LEU A 252 -11.68 -4.51 -1.60
CA LEU A 252 -11.68 -4.97 -0.22
C LEU A 252 -10.38 -5.74 -0.02
N GLU A 253 -9.63 -5.37 0.99
CA GLU A 253 -8.33 -5.96 1.29
C GLU A 253 -8.29 -6.36 2.76
N ALA A 254 -7.76 -7.54 3.04
CA ALA A 254 -7.41 -8.01 4.36
C ALA A 254 -5.95 -8.47 4.32
N SER A 255 -5.13 -7.93 5.20
CA SER A 255 -3.69 -8.23 5.27
C SER A 255 -3.38 -8.84 6.62
N TYR A 256 -2.79 -10.02 6.64
CA TYR A 256 -2.18 -10.57 7.85
C TYR A 256 -0.71 -10.18 7.88
N PHE A 257 -0.26 -9.60 8.96
CA PHE A 257 1.12 -9.17 9.11
C PHE A 257 1.76 -9.79 10.36
N THR A 258 3.06 -10.03 10.26
CA THR A 258 3.88 -10.62 11.32
C THR A 258 5.14 -9.78 11.51
N PRO A 259 5.79 -9.83 12.68
CA PRO A 259 7.13 -9.24 12.84
C PRO A 259 8.10 -9.83 11.81
N THR A 260 8.91 -9.00 11.17
CA THR A 260 9.96 -9.44 10.25
C THR A 260 11.10 -10.16 10.96
N ASN A 261 11.31 -9.81 12.21
CA ASN A 261 12.26 -10.47 13.10
C ASN A 261 11.69 -10.47 14.52
N ARG A 262 11.85 -11.58 15.22
CA ARG A 262 11.48 -11.75 16.60
C ARG A 262 12.76 -11.90 17.41
N VAL A 263 12.87 -11.14 18.48
CA VAL A 263 14.02 -11.27 19.38
C VAL A 263 13.79 -12.48 20.27
N GLU A 264 14.71 -13.41 20.24
CA GLU A 264 14.76 -14.55 21.14
C GLU A 264 15.59 -14.17 22.35
N PHE A 265 15.02 -14.31 23.54
CA PHE A 265 15.72 -14.08 24.80
C PHE A 265 16.14 -15.40 25.41
N VAL A 266 17.20 -15.31 26.23
CA VAL A 266 17.61 -16.42 27.05
C VAL A 266 16.56 -16.62 28.17
N ASP A 267 16.16 -17.84 28.40
CA ASP A 267 15.26 -18.20 29.49
C ASP A 267 15.86 -17.92 30.87
N GLY A 268 15.01 -17.85 31.90
CA GLY A 268 15.42 -17.50 33.25
C GLY A 268 16.52 -18.39 33.82
N PRO A 269 16.44 -19.73 33.78
CA PRO A 269 17.48 -20.63 34.26
C PRO A 269 18.85 -20.39 33.59
N ASN A 270 18.89 -20.26 32.27
CA ASN A 270 20.14 -19.99 31.55
C ASN A 270 20.65 -18.59 31.81
N PHE A 271 19.75 -17.58 31.92
CA PHE A 271 20.12 -16.23 32.34
C PHE A 271 20.85 -16.26 33.70
N MET A 272 20.34 -16.97 34.68
CA MET A 272 20.94 -17.06 36.01
C MET A 272 22.31 -17.77 35.97
N ARG A 273 22.45 -18.84 35.19
CA ARG A 273 23.73 -19.56 34.99
C ARG A 273 24.77 -18.62 34.34
N TYR A 274 24.43 -17.95 33.26
CA TYR A 274 25.34 -17.03 32.58
C TYR A 274 25.71 -15.82 33.46
N TYR A 275 24.75 -15.33 34.26
CA TYR A 275 25.04 -14.24 35.20
C TYR A 275 26.05 -14.66 36.26
N ASN A 276 25.89 -15.86 36.86
CA ASN A 276 26.84 -16.41 37.83
C ASN A 276 28.22 -16.61 37.20
N GLU A 277 28.30 -17.16 35.98
CA GLU A 277 29.53 -17.34 35.24
C GLU A 277 30.23 -16.00 34.97
N ALA A 278 29.48 -15.01 34.51
CA ALA A 278 30.02 -13.66 34.26
C ALA A 278 30.52 -12.98 35.53
N GLN A 279 29.91 -13.22 36.69
CA GLN A 279 30.38 -12.73 37.99
C GLN A 279 31.68 -13.42 38.42
N ALA A 280 31.73 -14.75 38.33
CA ALA A 280 32.93 -15.52 38.65
C ALA A 280 34.12 -15.13 37.76
N ALA A 281 33.90 -14.82 36.50
CA ALA A 281 34.95 -14.37 35.57
C ALA A 281 35.48 -12.94 35.88
N ARG A 282 34.76 -12.11 36.66
CA ARG A 282 35.13 -10.73 36.96
C ARG A 282 35.80 -10.54 38.33
N LEU A 283 35.60 -11.48 39.22
CA LEU A 283 36.07 -11.39 40.60
C LEU A 283 37.16 -12.45 40.81
N ASP A 284 38.30 -12.03 41.37
CA ASP A 284 39.35 -12.94 41.77
C ASP A 284 38.99 -13.67 43.08
N GLY A 285 39.01 -14.99 43.10
CA GLY A 285 38.77 -15.81 44.29
C GLY A 285 37.47 -16.61 44.25
N ASP A 286 37.16 -17.29 45.36
CA ASP A 286 35.92 -18.05 45.51
C ASP A 286 34.72 -17.09 45.65
N VAL A 287 33.96 -16.92 44.56
CA VAL A 287 32.76 -16.05 44.50
C VAL A 287 31.54 -16.86 44.82
N THR A 288 30.80 -16.51 45.86
CA THR A 288 29.46 -17.09 46.06
C THR A 288 28.54 -16.70 44.91
N PRO A 289 27.93 -17.67 44.22
CA PRO A 289 27.03 -17.39 43.13
C PRO A 289 25.88 -16.47 43.57
N PHE A 290 25.54 -15.50 42.72
CA PHE A 290 24.42 -14.57 43.00
C PHE A 290 23.06 -15.31 43.03
N TYR A 291 22.88 -16.22 42.09
CA TYR A 291 21.74 -17.12 42.03
C TYR A 291 22.15 -18.51 42.54
N SER A 292 21.47 -19.04 43.54
CA SER A 292 21.73 -20.38 44.07
C SER A 292 21.27 -21.49 43.09
N ASP A 293 21.91 -22.65 43.17
CA ASP A 293 21.48 -23.82 42.36
C ASP A 293 20.05 -24.23 42.64
N GLU A 294 19.58 -24.06 43.88
CA GLU A 294 18.20 -24.33 44.29
C GLU A 294 17.23 -23.34 43.60
N GLN A 295 17.57 -22.06 43.55
CA GLN A 295 16.75 -21.05 42.88
C GLN A 295 16.68 -21.34 41.34
N ILE A 296 17.80 -21.70 40.73
CA ILE A 296 17.85 -22.08 39.31
C ILE A 296 16.95 -23.31 39.06
N ALA A 297 17.07 -24.34 39.90
CA ALA A 297 16.28 -25.56 39.78
C ALA A 297 14.77 -25.31 39.96
N TYR A 298 14.36 -24.48 40.91
CA TYR A 298 12.95 -24.15 41.13
C TYR A 298 12.37 -23.33 39.96
N THR A 299 13.15 -22.40 39.38
CA THR A 299 12.75 -21.64 38.20
C THR A 299 12.60 -22.57 36.99
N GLU A 300 13.53 -23.53 36.82
CA GLU A 300 13.50 -24.50 35.71
C GLU A 300 12.29 -25.45 35.81
N GLN A 301 11.95 -25.84 36.99
CA GLN A 301 10.76 -26.69 37.28
C GLN A 301 9.45 -25.90 37.28
N GLY A 302 9.47 -24.57 37.20
CA GLY A 302 8.28 -23.74 37.26
C GLY A 302 7.57 -23.74 38.62
N ILE A 303 8.30 -24.00 39.72
CA ILE A 303 7.73 -24.02 41.08
C ILE A 303 7.41 -22.58 41.48
N ASN A 304 6.14 -22.27 41.64
CA ASN A 304 5.62 -20.97 42.03
C ASN A 304 6.20 -19.82 41.21
N PRO A 305 5.65 -19.52 40.03
CA PRO A 305 6.19 -18.50 39.10
C PRO A 305 6.12 -17.07 39.66
N TYR A 306 5.47 -16.86 40.78
CA TYR A 306 5.43 -15.57 41.47
C TYR A 306 6.63 -15.37 42.41
N VAL A 307 7.27 -16.44 42.84
CA VAL A 307 8.49 -16.44 43.66
C VAL A 307 9.73 -16.69 42.84
N TYR A 308 9.62 -17.59 41.86
CA TYR A 308 10.69 -17.96 40.94
C TYR A 308 10.24 -17.68 39.50
N PRO A 309 10.15 -16.41 39.13
CA PRO A 309 9.66 -16.02 37.79
C PRO A 309 10.61 -16.46 36.69
N ASN A 310 10.00 -16.83 35.56
CA ASN A 310 10.67 -17.06 34.28
C ASN A 310 9.80 -16.42 33.19
N VAL A 311 9.94 -15.13 33.00
CA VAL A 311 9.06 -14.33 32.15
C VAL A 311 9.69 -14.14 30.79
N ASP A 312 9.09 -14.68 29.75
CA ASP A 312 9.35 -14.21 28.37
C ASP A 312 8.55 -12.94 28.16
N TRP A 313 9.22 -11.81 28.32
CA TRP A 313 8.59 -10.49 28.20
C TRP A 313 8.11 -10.20 26.78
N PHE A 314 8.78 -10.75 25.76
CA PHE A 314 8.39 -10.53 24.38
C PHE A 314 7.10 -11.31 24.05
N ASP A 315 7.03 -12.58 24.42
CA ASP A 315 5.86 -13.42 24.22
C ASP A 315 4.64 -12.93 25.00
N LEU A 316 4.87 -12.39 26.18
CA LEU A 316 3.82 -11.84 27.01
C LEU A 316 3.19 -10.57 26.42
N MET A 317 4.02 -9.73 25.79
CA MET A 317 3.59 -8.38 25.42
C MET A 317 3.31 -8.20 23.92
N TYR A 318 3.72 -9.16 23.09
CA TYR A 318 3.55 -9.05 21.64
C TYR A 318 2.95 -10.29 21.02
N ARG A 319 1.97 -10.09 20.16
CA ARG A 319 1.36 -11.13 19.33
C ARG A 319 2.30 -11.55 18.20
N SER A 320 2.17 -12.82 17.78
CA SER A 320 2.88 -13.33 16.61
C SER A 320 2.41 -12.76 15.28
N GLY A 321 1.23 -12.16 15.23
CA GLY A 321 0.67 -11.50 14.06
C GLY A 321 -0.70 -10.90 14.33
N ASN A 322 -1.18 -10.06 13.41
CA ASN A 322 -2.49 -9.44 13.47
C ASN A 322 -3.01 -9.13 12.06
N MET A 323 -4.24 -8.66 11.94
CA MET A 323 -4.90 -8.38 10.66
C MET A 323 -5.24 -6.90 10.52
N ASN A 324 -4.94 -6.34 9.34
CA ASN A 324 -5.42 -5.05 8.91
C ASN A 324 -6.47 -5.22 7.81
N GLN A 325 -7.41 -4.29 7.75
CA GLN A 325 -8.54 -4.32 6.82
C GLN A 325 -8.66 -2.98 6.11
N ARG A 326 -8.95 -3.04 4.82
CA ARG A 326 -9.13 -1.85 4.00
C ARG A 326 -10.29 -2.05 3.04
N ALA A 327 -11.14 -1.04 2.93
CA ALA A 327 -12.22 -0.98 1.96
C ALA A 327 -12.15 0.34 1.21
N ASN A 328 -12.20 0.29 -0.12
CA ASN A 328 -12.21 1.47 -0.97
C ASN A 328 -13.30 1.33 -2.04
N VAL A 329 -14.04 2.41 -2.25
CA VAL A 329 -14.99 2.55 -3.35
C VAL A 329 -14.66 3.85 -4.07
N ASN A 330 -14.44 3.78 -5.37
CA ASN A 330 -14.26 4.98 -6.17
C ASN A 330 -15.15 4.97 -7.41
N VAL A 331 -15.53 6.16 -7.84
CA VAL A 331 -16.34 6.41 -9.02
C VAL A 331 -15.68 7.51 -9.82
N GLN A 332 -15.47 7.27 -11.10
CA GLN A 332 -14.91 8.27 -12.00
C GLN A 332 -15.65 8.27 -13.34
N GLY A 333 -15.69 9.42 -13.97
CA GLY A 333 -16.32 9.57 -15.28
C GLY A 333 -16.38 11.03 -15.72
N GLY A 334 -17.10 11.28 -16.80
CA GLY A 334 -17.34 12.63 -17.27
C GLY A 334 -18.07 12.70 -18.60
N GLY A 335 -18.74 13.82 -18.79
CA GLY A 335 -19.31 14.25 -20.06
C GLY A 335 -18.40 15.23 -20.80
N SER A 336 -19.00 15.99 -21.74
CA SER A 336 -18.26 17.00 -22.50
C SER A 336 -17.88 18.25 -21.70
N ARG A 337 -18.59 18.52 -20.60
CA ARG A 337 -18.40 19.71 -19.76
C ARG A 337 -18.06 19.46 -18.32
N VAL A 338 -18.36 18.26 -17.80
CA VAL A 338 -18.17 17.90 -16.39
C VAL A 338 -17.32 16.65 -16.33
N THR A 339 -16.28 16.68 -15.53
CA THR A 339 -15.50 15.50 -15.15
C THR A 339 -15.59 15.34 -13.64
N TYR A 340 -15.61 14.09 -13.16
CA TYR A 340 -15.69 13.81 -11.74
C TYR A 340 -14.90 12.58 -11.34
N TYR A 341 -14.31 12.67 -10.16
CA TYR A 341 -13.72 11.57 -9.43
C TYR A 341 -14.19 11.67 -7.97
N MET A 342 -14.70 10.57 -7.44
CA MET A 342 -15.11 10.45 -6.04
C MET A 342 -14.51 9.17 -5.47
N SER A 343 -13.96 9.24 -4.25
CA SER A 343 -13.45 8.08 -3.53
C SER A 343 -13.88 8.12 -2.08
N LEU A 344 -14.26 6.97 -1.55
CA LEU A 344 -14.52 6.73 -0.14
C LEU A 344 -13.69 5.54 0.32
N GLN A 345 -12.94 5.70 1.39
CA GLN A 345 -12.10 4.65 1.95
C GLN A 345 -12.29 4.53 3.46
N ALA A 346 -12.25 3.30 3.95
CA ALA A 346 -12.20 2.96 5.36
C ALA A 346 -11.01 2.03 5.60
N ASN A 347 -10.18 2.33 6.60
CA ASN A 347 -9.07 1.49 7.02
C ASN A 347 -9.20 1.16 8.50
N HIS A 348 -8.84 -0.05 8.85
CA HIS A 348 -8.68 -0.52 10.21
C HIS A 348 -7.31 -1.16 10.35
N ASP A 349 -6.42 -0.49 11.07
CA ASP A 349 -5.06 -0.93 11.32
C ASP A 349 -4.90 -1.27 12.80
N THR A 350 -4.29 -2.42 13.08
CA THR A 350 -4.08 -2.93 14.43
C THR A 350 -2.60 -3.10 14.73
N GLY A 351 -2.20 -3.01 16.00
CA GLY A 351 -0.83 -3.25 16.45
C GLY A 351 -0.59 -4.70 16.85
N LEU A 352 0.65 -4.98 17.23
CA LEU A 352 1.07 -6.30 17.74
C LEU A 352 1.13 -6.38 19.28
N MET A 353 0.78 -5.33 20.00
CA MET A 353 0.77 -5.37 21.47
C MET A 353 -0.35 -6.28 21.97
N GLU A 354 -0.08 -7.00 23.06
CA GLU A 354 -1.04 -7.84 23.76
C GLU A 354 -1.42 -7.18 25.09
N ALA A 355 -2.67 -6.75 25.20
CA ALA A 355 -3.21 -6.17 26.43
C ALA A 355 -4.34 -7.04 26.97
N PRO A 356 -4.52 -7.16 28.30
CA PRO A 356 -5.60 -7.93 28.90
C PRO A 356 -6.96 -7.28 28.60
N LYS A 357 -7.96 -8.12 28.35
CA LYS A 357 -9.32 -7.70 27.96
C LYS A 357 -10.19 -7.20 29.13
N ASN A 358 -9.73 -7.30 30.34
CA ASN A 358 -10.48 -6.95 31.57
C ASN A 358 -10.32 -5.48 32.00
N TYR A 359 -9.65 -4.66 31.20
CA TYR A 359 -9.56 -3.22 31.44
C TYR A 359 -10.76 -2.45 30.92
N VAL A 360 -11.05 -1.33 31.55
CA VAL A 360 -12.10 -0.39 31.12
C VAL A 360 -11.79 0.20 29.73
N TYR A 361 -10.52 0.25 29.37
CA TYR A 361 -10.02 0.71 28.07
C TYR A 361 -9.06 -0.36 27.49
N ASP A 362 -8.96 -0.38 26.17
CA ASP A 362 -8.09 -1.28 25.43
C ASP A 362 -6.79 -0.56 25.07
N ASN A 363 -5.65 -1.05 25.57
CA ASN A 363 -4.33 -0.52 25.27
C ASN A 363 -3.72 -1.10 23.98
N ASN A 364 -4.41 -2.01 23.30
CA ASN A 364 -3.99 -2.44 21.99
C ASN A 364 -4.06 -1.26 21.02
N ILE A 365 -3.06 -1.19 20.14
CA ILE A 365 -3.09 -0.18 19.09
C ILE A 365 -4.22 -0.52 18.14
N ASN A 366 -5.13 0.43 17.98
CA ASN A 366 -6.30 0.33 17.13
C ASN A 366 -6.48 1.69 16.41
N ASN A 367 -6.39 1.67 15.11
CA ASN A 367 -6.46 2.86 14.29
C ASN A 367 -7.56 2.70 13.24
N TRP A 368 -8.62 3.50 13.35
CA TRP A 368 -9.67 3.63 12.34
C TRP A 368 -9.48 4.92 11.58
N SER A 369 -9.48 4.86 10.27
CA SER A 369 -9.44 6.05 9.43
C SER A 369 -10.42 5.94 8.27
N TYR A 370 -11.11 7.05 8.03
CA TYR A 370 -12.05 7.23 6.92
C TYR A 370 -11.57 8.41 6.09
N SER A 371 -11.50 8.24 4.79
CA SER A 371 -11.17 9.33 3.89
C SER A 371 -12.21 9.46 2.78
N PHE A 372 -12.56 10.69 2.49
CA PHE A 372 -13.44 11.08 1.40
C PHE A 372 -12.71 12.05 0.50
N GLN A 373 -12.75 11.81 -0.80
CA GLN A 373 -12.25 12.71 -1.81
C GLN A 373 -13.27 12.91 -2.91
N ASN A 374 -13.42 14.15 -3.35
CA ASN A 374 -14.29 14.51 -4.47
C ASN A 374 -13.60 15.58 -5.32
N ASN A 375 -13.31 15.27 -6.58
CA ASN A 375 -12.71 16.17 -7.56
C ASN A 375 -13.70 16.36 -8.70
N ILE A 376 -14.13 17.58 -8.95
CA ILE A 376 -15.07 17.95 -10.01
C ILE A 376 -14.40 19.02 -10.86
N GLY A 377 -14.26 18.74 -12.15
CA GLY A 377 -13.90 19.73 -13.16
C GLY A 377 -15.11 20.15 -13.97
N TYR A 378 -15.33 21.44 -14.10
CA TYR A 378 -16.44 22.00 -14.89
C TYR A 378 -15.93 23.01 -15.93
N LYS A 379 -16.15 22.75 -17.20
CA LYS A 379 -15.88 23.67 -18.29
C LYS A 379 -16.97 24.72 -18.40
N LEU A 380 -16.72 25.89 -17.84
CA LEU A 380 -17.63 27.05 -17.94
C LEU A 380 -17.71 27.56 -19.40
N THR A 381 -16.57 27.68 -20.05
CA THR A 381 -16.41 28.05 -21.47
C THR A 381 -15.34 27.18 -22.10
N ASN A 382 -15.06 27.34 -23.38
CA ASN A 382 -13.96 26.64 -24.05
C ASN A 382 -12.56 27.04 -23.54
N THR A 383 -12.47 28.18 -22.83
CA THR A 383 -11.22 28.73 -22.31
C THR A 383 -11.17 28.82 -20.79
N THR A 384 -12.30 28.55 -20.10
CA THR A 384 -12.41 28.69 -18.64
C THR A 384 -12.87 27.38 -18.02
N MET A 385 -12.08 26.87 -17.11
CA MET A 385 -12.36 25.66 -16.33
C MET A 385 -12.43 26.01 -14.85
N LEU A 386 -13.37 25.40 -14.13
CA LEU A 386 -13.50 25.46 -12.68
C LEU A 386 -13.21 24.07 -12.12
N ASP A 387 -12.18 23.98 -11.29
CA ASP A 387 -11.82 22.76 -10.57
C ASP A 387 -12.20 22.91 -9.09
N LEU A 388 -13.08 22.03 -8.60
CA LEU A 388 -13.44 21.93 -7.18
C LEU A 388 -12.86 20.63 -6.63
N ARG A 389 -12.04 20.72 -5.59
CA ARG A 389 -11.44 19.58 -4.91
C ARG A 389 -11.78 19.63 -3.43
N ILE A 390 -12.35 18.56 -2.94
CA ILE A 390 -12.73 18.42 -1.54
C ILE A 390 -12.08 17.13 -1.04
N MET A 391 -11.33 17.24 0.04
CA MET A 391 -10.77 16.10 0.76
C MET A 391 -11.14 16.25 2.24
N ALA A 392 -11.65 15.18 2.82
CA ALA A 392 -11.95 15.09 4.25
C ALA A 392 -11.38 13.78 4.80
N GLN A 393 -10.78 13.84 5.97
CA GLN A 393 -10.23 12.69 6.66
C GLN A 393 -10.69 12.72 8.11
N ILE A 394 -11.24 11.60 8.57
CA ILE A 394 -11.68 11.43 9.95
C ILE A 394 -11.05 10.15 10.46
N GLY A 395 -10.50 10.19 11.66
CA GLY A 395 -9.90 9.01 12.23
C GLY A 395 -9.80 9.06 13.74
N SER A 396 -9.66 7.88 14.31
CA SER A 396 -9.43 7.67 15.73
C SER A 396 -8.34 6.63 15.91
N LYS A 397 -7.35 6.98 16.70
CA LYS A 397 -6.26 6.09 17.07
C LYS A 397 -6.19 5.99 18.58
N HIS A 398 -6.22 4.80 19.12
CA HIS A 398 -5.93 4.54 20.53
C HIS A 398 -4.88 3.45 20.70
N GLY A 399 -4.28 3.46 21.88
CA GLY A 399 -3.21 2.58 22.26
C GLY A 399 -2.64 2.98 23.61
N PRO A 400 -1.47 2.46 23.99
CA PRO A 400 -0.81 2.84 25.23
C PRO A 400 -0.50 4.33 25.26
N GLY A 401 -0.63 4.94 26.42
CA GLY A 401 -0.30 6.35 26.63
C GLY A 401 1.19 6.65 26.53
N ASN A 402 2.00 5.65 26.83
CA ASN A 402 3.45 5.67 26.68
C ASN A 402 3.87 5.34 25.25
N SER A 403 5.04 5.86 24.84
CA SER A 403 5.60 5.58 23.52
C SER A 403 5.82 4.07 23.31
N THR A 404 5.41 3.55 22.14
CA THR A 404 5.65 2.16 21.76
C THR A 404 7.14 1.83 21.71
N GLY A 405 7.99 2.78 21.33
CA GLY A 405 9.44 2.65 21.34
C GLY A 405 10.00 2.51 22.75
N ASP A 406 9.49 3.27 23.73
CA ASP A 406 9.91 3.17 25.13
C ASP A 406 9.45 1.85 25.74
N ILE A 407 8.22 1.40 25.43
CA ILE A 407 7.72 0.10 25.87
C ILE A 407 8.63 -1.00 25.33
N PHE A 408 8.97 -0.95 24.03
CA PHE A 408 9.86 -1.92 23.40
C PHE A 408 11.25 -1.93 24.05
N GLN A 409 11.84 -0.77 24.30
CA GLN A 409 13.15 -0.66 24.97
C GLN A 409 13.11 -1.26 26.38
N ARG A 410 11.99 -1.13 27.10
CA ARG A 410 11.84 -1.72 28.44
C ARG A 410 11.73 -3.23 28.35
N VAL A 411 10.99 -3.77 27.39
CA VAL A 411 10.93 -5.21 27.11
C VAL A 411 12.32 -5.77 26.85
N MET A 412 13.11 -5.07 26.00
CA MET A 412 14.48 -5.46 25.64
C MET A 412 15.46 -5.46 26.82
N ARG A 413 15.16 -4.69 27.89
CA ARG A 413 16.01 -4.58 29.08
C ARG A 413 15.46 -5.30 30.29
N ALA A 414 14.26 -5.85 30.19
CA ALA A 414 13.61 -6.51 31.31
C ALA A 414 14.30 -7.82 31.66
N ASN A 415 14.53 -8.03 32.96
CA ASN A 415 15.14 -9.25 33.48
C ASN A 415 14.06 -10.35 33.61
N PRO A 416 14.30 -11.56 33.09
CA PRO A 416 13.31 -12.63 33.09
C PRO A 416 13.02 -13.21 34.47
N VAL A 417 13.92 -13.03 35.46
CA VAL A 417 13.85 -13.70 36.76
C VAL A 417 13.71 -12.76 37.97
N SER A 418 13.66 -11.44 37.73
CA SER A 418 13.66 -10.47 38.83
C SER A 418 12.30 -10.31 39.49
N TYR A 419 11.22 -10.39 38.71
CA TYR A 419 9.85 -10.23 39.19
C TYR A 419 8.85 -10.82 38.17
N PRO A 420 7.68 -11.29 38.66
CA PRO A 420 6.59 -11.68 37.76
C PRO A 420 5.99 -10.47 37.07
N ALA A 421 5.36 -10.66 35.92
CA ALA A 421 4.70 -9.58 35.21
C ALA A 421 3.55 -8.98 36.02
N TYR A 422 2.74 -9.84 36.61
CA TYR A 422 1.64 -9.49 37.50
C TYR A 422 1.37 -10.63 38.46
N PHE A 423 0.63 -10.33 39.53
CA PHE A 423 0.15 -11.30 40.52
C PHE A 423 -1.31 -11.66 40.25
N PRO A 424 -1.79 -12.82 40.65
CA PRO A 424 -3.18 -13.23 40.51
C PRO A 424 -4.12 -12.28 41.27
N GLU A 425 -5.32 -12.11 40.75
CA GLU A 425 -6.39 -11.39 41.45
C GLU A 425 -6.64 -11.99 42.83
N GLN A 426 -6.81 -11.12 43.81
CA GLN A 426 -7.15 -11.56 45.14
C GLN A 426 -8.65 -11.36 45.41
N PRO A 427 -9.27 -12.19 46.29
CA PRO A 427 -10.64 -11.95 46.70
C PRO A 427 -10.79 -10.51 47.26
N ASN A 428 -11.74 -9.77 46.77
CA ASN A 428 -12.04 -8.36 47.06
C ASN A 428 -11.19 -7.30 46.34
N ASP A 429 -10.28 -7.67 45.46
CA ASP A 429 -9.50 -6.76 44.62
C ASP A 429 -9.90 -6.86 43.13
N GLU A 430 -11.17 -7.05 42.85
CA GLU A 430 -11.67 -7.12 41.47
C GLU A 430 -11.30 -5.86 40.69
N ASN A 431 -10.69 -6.06 39.55
CA ASN A 431 -10.19 -5.00 38.65
C ASN A 431 -8.90 -4.28 39.11
N ILE A 432 -8.17 -4.76 40.09
CA ILE A 432 -6.87 -4.27 40.49
C ILE A 432 -5.79 -5.23 40.01
N ILE A 433 -4.92 -4.80 39.08
CA ILE A 433 -3.73 -5.56 38.71
C ILE A 433 -2.56 -5.15 39.61
N ARG A 434 -1.96 -6.14 40.26
CA ARG A 434 -0.74 -5.97 41.04
C ARG A 434 0.44 -6.40 40.19
N PHE A 435 1.30 -5.47 39.86
CA PHE A 435 2.49 -5.72 39.08
C PHE A 435 3.68 -6.12 39.94
N GLY A 436 4.51 -7.02 39.41
CA GLY A 436 5.81 -7.31 40.02
C GLY A 436 6.77 -6.16 39.84
N SER A 437 7.64 -5.93 40.83
CA SER A 437 8.70 -4.92 40.74
C SER A 437 9.89 -5.32 41.61
N GLN A 438 11.05 -4.74 41.34
CA GLN A 438 12.29 -4.93 42.11
C GLN A 438 12.93 -3.59 42.45
N LEU A 439 13.48 -3.47 43.62
CA LEU A 439 14.34 -2.34 43.99
C LEU A 439 15.64 -2.39 43.16
N VAL A 440 15.89 -1.34 42.40
CA VAL A 440 17.13 -1.14 41.64
C VAL A 440 17.84 0.08 42.24
N GLY A 441 19.01 -0.13 42.87
CA GLY A 441 19.89 0.95 43.39
C GLY A 441 19.13 2.09 44.09
N LYS A 442 19.72 2.82 44.97
CA LYS A 442 19.19 4.06 45.62
C LYS A 442 17.70 4.14 45.99
N GLY A 443 17.00 2.98 46.05
CA GLY A 443 15.56 2.92 46.36
C GLY A 443 14.60 3.17 45.21
N GLU A 444 15.07 3.18 43.96
CA GLU A 444 14.23 3.22 42.79
C GLU A 444 13.66 1.84 42.48
N MET A 445 12.42 1.78 42.02
CA MET A 445 11.77 0.54 41.56
C MET A 445 12.05 0.32 40.08
N ALA A 446 12.36 -0.93 39.69
CA ALA A 446 12.39 -1.29 38.31
C ALA A 446 10.99 -1.12 37.70
N VAL A 447 10.88 -0.44 36.59
CA VAL A 447 9.60 -0.26 35.92
C VAL A 447 9.28 -1.52 35.12
N ASN A 448 8.23 -2.21 35.55
CA ASN A 448 7.67 -3.37 34.87
C ASN A 448 7.17 -2.96 33.45
N PRO A 449 7.65 -3.59 32.36
CA PRO A 449 7.22 -3.23 31.01
C PRO A 449 5.70 -3.39 30.81
N TYR A 450 5.11 -4.40 31.42
CA TYR A 450 3.68 -4.67 31.35
C TYR A 450 2.85 -3.61 32.07
N GLU A 451 3.24 -3.22 33.28
CA GLU A 451 2.68 -2.08 34.00
C GLU A 451 2.80 -0.79 33.19
N TYR A 452 3.97 -0.54 32.61
CA TYR A 452 4.24 0.66 31.83
C TYR A 452 3.37 0.75 30.58
N MET A 453 3.06 -0.38 29.94
CA MET A 453 2.12 -0.44 28.83
C MET A 453 0.69 -0.15 29.28
N LEU A 454 0.28 -0.67 30.46
CA LEU A 454 -1.10 -0.64 30.94
C LEU A 454 -1.44 0.58 31.80
N SER A 455 -0.43 1.30 32.30
CA SER A 455 -0.62 2.42 33.23
C SER A 455 -1.43 3.58 32.68
N ASN A 456 -1.48 3.70 31.35
CA ASN A 456 -2.09 4.82 30.65
C ASN A 456 -2.57 4.40 29.28
N TYR A 457 -3.63 5.02 28.75
CA TYR A 457 -3.97 4.91 27.34
C TYR A 457 -4.05 6.29 26.70
N LYS A 458 -3.91 6.33 25.37
CA LYS A 458 -4.00 7.54 24.57
C LYS A 458 -5.00 7.34 23.44
N GLU A 459 -5.94 8.29 23.34
CA GLU A 459 -6.81 8.41 22.18
C GLU A 459 -6.45 9.70 21.44
N GLN A 460 -6.34 9.61 20.12
CA GLN A 460 -6.08 10.74 19.26
C GLN A 460 -7.10 10.73 18.12
N GLN A 461 -7.87 11.79 18.01
CA GLN A 461 -8.80 12.02 16.92
C GLN A 461 -8.24 13.06 15.96
N TYR A 462 -8.51 12.90 14.65
CA TYR A 462 -8.16 13.85 13.60
C TYR A 462 -9.29 13.93 12.58
N HIS A 463 -9.47 15.10 12.00
CA HIS A 463 -10.60 15.41 11.14
C HIS A 463 -10.14 15.90 9.78
#